data_191359947f2ec715acf01e59b33847f6
#
_entry.id   191359947f2ec715acf01e59b33847f6
#
_cell.length_a   1.000
_cell.length_b   1.000
_cell.length_c   1.000
_cell.angle_alpha   90.00
_cell.angle_beta   90.00
_cell.angle_gamma   90.00
#
_symmetry.space_group_name_H-M   'P 1'
#
loop_
_entity.id
_entity.type
_entity.pdbx_description
1 polymer ?
#
loop_
_entity_poly.entity_id
_entity_poly.type
_entity_poly.pdbx_seq_one_letter_code
_entity_poly.pdbx_strand_id
1 'polypeptide(L)'
;MKKGWRCAIFTIMGIDKPIKSLKQKRRRQARMEDITQLLQREIDQASAVQGTVITPPGAYQIGALFLKSNVHLIVSEDTILYGSQELADYPEVDNRVAGINMKWPAAMINVFHAENVMISGKGKLDGRGEIWWQTFWGTDEASGMMADYAKKGLRWAADYDCKRPRNILVYESQQVTIKDISSVQSGFWNTQITYSHHILIDGITIDNGKGPSTDGIDIDSCEEVTIQNAYISCNDDNISIKAGRGAEALAQQRSCRKITIKDCQLGYGSGIAIGSETSGGIEEIKIQKVVFEQTGAGFRIKSANNRGGFIRKVTAADLTMKDLGFPXXXXKLVPRL
;
A
#
# COMPACT_ATOMS: atom_id res chain seq x y z
N MET A 1 -1.10 61.77 -26.29
CA MET A 1 -1.31 61.06 -27.57
C MET A 1 -2.02 59.76 -27.30
N LYS A 2 -3.33 59.71 -27.58
CA LYS A 2 -4.17 58.52 -27.35
C LYS A 2 -4.20 57.69 -28.64
N LYS A 3 -3.69 56.47 -28.64
CA LYS A 3 -3.86 55.52 -29.74
C LYS A 3 -5.09 54.69 -29.51
N GLY A 4 -6.11 54.87 -30.33
CA GLY A 4 -7.35 54.10 -30.26
C GLY A 4 -7.22 52.76 -30.99
N TRP A 5 -7.81 51.73 -30.40
CA TRP A 5 -7.93 50.40 -30.99
C TRP A 5 -9.18 50.36 -31.88
N ARG A 6 -9.03 49.91 -33.14
CA ARG A 6 -10.17 49.65 -34.02
C ARG A 6 -10.55 48.16 -33.92
N CYS A 7 -11.80 47.91 -33.57
CA CYS A 7 -12.37 46.55 -33.54
C CYS A 7 -12.87 46.23 -34.97
N ALA A 8 -12.35 45.15 -35.56
CA ALA A 8 -12.84 44.65 -36.84
C ALA A 8 -13.89 43.59 -36.60
N ILE A 9 -15.10 43.81 -37.09
CA ILE A 9 -16.19 42.85 -37.04
C ILE A 9 -16.11 41.97 -38.29
N PHE A 10 -15.90 40.67 -38.12
CA PHE A 10 -16.00 39.70 -39.21
C PHE A 10 -17.36 39.02 -39.18
N THR A 11 -18.14 39.20 -40.22
CA THR A 11 -19.41 38.44 -40.40
C THR A 11 -19.09 37.13 -41.10
N ILE A 12 -19.36 36.02 -40.43
CA ILE A 12 -19.22 34.71 -41.06
C ILE A 12 -20.56 34.29 -41.62
N MET A 13 -20.62 34.20 -42.95
CA MET A 13 -21.80 33.63 -43.63
C MET A 13 -21.84 32.11 -43.40
N GLY A 14 -22.99 31.63 -42.97
CA GLY A 14 -23.19 30.22 -42.63
C GLY A 14 -23.12 29.32 -43.86
N ILE A 15 -22.47 28.21 -43.71
CA ILE A 15 -22.53 27.11 -44.68
C ILE A 15 -23.37 26.01 -44.03
N ASP A 16 -24.61 25.89 -44.46
CA ASP A 16 -25.50 24.81 -44.10
C ASP A 16 -25.08 23.51 -44.82
N LYS A 17 -24.28 22.69 -44.18
CA LYS A 17 -24.17 21.27 -44.58
C LYS A 17 -24.57 20.39 -43.39
N PRO A 18 -25.43 19.39 -43.61
CA PRO A 18 -25.84 18.53 -42.49
C PRO A 18 -24.63 17.75 -41.97
N ILE A 19 -24.37 17.86 -40.67
CA ILE A 19 -23.37 17.07 -39.98
C ILE A 19 -23.86 15.63 -39.96
N LYS A 20 -23.26 14.77 -40.79
CA LYS A 20 -23.48 13.34 -40.68
C LYS A 20 -22.98 12.91 -39.28
N SER A 21 -23.87 12.36 -38.48
CA SER A 21 -23.52 11.85 -37.16
C SER A 21 -22.43 10.78 -37.33
N LEU A 22 -21.23 11.11 -36.93
CA LEU A 22 -20.18 10.15 -36.74
C LEU A 22 -20.60 9.27 -35.54
N LYS A 23 -21.22 8.14 -35.84
CA LYS A 23 -21.33 7.07 -34.83
C LYS A 23 -19.91 6.70 -34.44
N GLN A 24 -19.43 7.25 -33.34
CA GLN A 24 -18.20 6.77 -32.71
C GLN A 24 -18.41 5.27 -32.47
N LYS A 25 -17.78 4.45 -33.30
CA LYS A 25 -17.57 3.05 -32.94
C LYS A 25 -16.70 3.08 -31.67
N ARG A 26 -17.33 2.95 -30.50
CA ARG A 26 -16.58 2.60 -29.30
C ARG A 26 -15.79 1.33 -29.64
N ARG A 27 -14.49 1.48 -29.86
CA ARG A 27 -13.60 0.33 -29.91
C ARG A 27 -13.82 -0.39 -28.58
N ARG A 28 -14.39 -1.59 -28.61
CA ARG A 28 -14.36 -2.48 -27.48
C ARG A 28 -12.88 -2.69 -27.18
N GLN A 29 -12.40 -1.99 -26.19
CA GLN A 29 -11.10 -2.29 -25.63
C GLN A 29 -11.18 -3.76 -25.20
N ALA A 30 -10.31 -4.59 -25.75
CA ALA A 30 -10.30 -6.01 -25.40
C ALA A 30 -10.19 -6.10 -23.87
N ARG A 31 -11.20 -6.72 -23.25
CA ARG A 31 -11.21 -6.86 -21.78
C ARG A 31 -10.05 -7.77 -21.40
N MET A 32 -9.23 -7.30 -20.45
CA MET A 32 -8.12 -8.09 -19.95
C MET A 32 -8.65 -9.42 -19.40
N GLU A 33 -7.96 -10.51 -19.68
CA GLU A 33 -8.37 -11.82 -19.19
C GLU A 33 -8.24 -11.87 -17.67
N ASP A 34 -9.32 -12.31 -17.01
CA ASP A 34 -9.34 -12.48 -15.55
C ASP A 34 -9.01 -13.93 -15.22
N ILE A 35 -7.88 -14.13 -14.54
CA ILE A 35 -7.40 -15.47 -14.17
C ILE A 35 -7.50 -15.74 -12.67
N THR A 36 -8.31 -14.94 -11.92
CA THR A 36 -8.48 -15.11 -10.48
C THR A 36 -8.86 -16.55 -10.12
N GLN A 37 -9.92 -17.04 -10.74
CA GLN A 37 -10.44 -18.39 -10.45
C GLN A 37 -9.43 -19.49 -10.84
N LEU A 38 -8.71 -19.28 -11.95
CA LEU A 38 -7.69 -20.21 -12.39
C LEU A 38 -6.58 -20.30 -11.34
N LEU A 39 -5.98 -19.15 -10.99
CA LEU A 39 -4.89 -19.14 -10.02
C LEU A 39 -5.35 -19.62 -8.63
N GLN A 40 -6.58 -19.31 -8.22
CA GLN A 40 -7.06 -19.76 -6.92
C GLN A 40 -7.16 -21.30 -6.89
N ARG A 41 -7.67 -21.92 -7.97
CA ARG A 41 -7.72 -23.39 -8.04
C ARG A 41 -6.32 -24.01 -7.98
N GLU A 42 -5.35 -23.42 -8.69
CA GLU A 42 -3.97 -23.91 -8.65
C GLU A 42 -3.38 -23.79 -7.24
N ILE A 43 -3.64 -22.67 -6.56
CA ILE A 43 -3.22 -22.45 -5.17
C ILE A 43 -3.84 -23.51 -4.24
N ASP A 44 -5.14 -23.76 -4.41
CA ASP A 44 -5.84 -24.75 -3.58
C ASP A 44 -5.27 -26.15 -3.77
N GLN A 45 -4.94 -26.53 -5.01
CA GLN A 45 -4.33 -27.82 -5.31
C GLN A 45 -2.90 -27.90 -4.78
N ALA A 46 -2.12 -26.83 -4.98
CA ALA A 46 -0.72 -26.79 -4.54
C ALA A 46 -0.61 -26.94 -3.01
N SER A 47 -1.53 -26.38 -2.26
CA SER A 47 -1.49 -26.47 -0.80
C SER A 47 -1.53 -27.90 -0.31
N ALA A 48 -2.25 -28.78 -1.00
CA ALA A 48 -2.38 -30.20 -0.58
C ALA A 48 -1.09 -30.98 -0.76
N VAL A 49 -0.16 -30.51 -1.62
CA VAL A 49 1.08 -31.23 -1.95
C VAL A 49 2.34 -30.40 -1.65
N GLN A 50 2.20 -29.31 -0.93
CA GLN A 50 3.30 -28.37 -0.64
C GLN A 50 3.94 -27.88 -1.96
N GLY A 51 3.10 -27.43 -2.86
CA GLY A 51 3.48 -27.19 -4.24
C GLY A 51 3.74 -25.75 -4.60
N THR A 52 4.16 -25.60 -5.85
CA THR A 52 4.47 -24.29 -6.44
C THR A 52 3.46 -23.98 -7.53
N VAL A 53 2.96 -22.72 -7.52
CA VAL A 53 2.10 -22.18 -8.56
C VAL A 53 2.93 -21.15 -9.32
N ILE A 54 3.03 -21.29 -10.64
CA ILE A 54 3.79 -20.36 -11.49
C ILE A 54 2.80 -19.66 -12.42
N THR A 55 2.78 -18.32 -12.38
CA THR A 55 1.86 -17.57 -13.24
C THR A 55 2.27 -17.71 -14.71
N PRO A 56 1.29 -17.80 -15.63
CA PRO A 56 1.61 -17.82 -17.06
C PRO A 56 2.15 -16.46 -17.51
N PRO A 57 3.05 -16.46 -18.51
CA PRO A 57 3.51 -15.19 -19.08
C PRO A 57 2.36 -14.41 -19.70
N GLY A 58 2.33 -13.09 -19.45
CA GLY A 58 1.28 -12.24 -20.01
C GLY A 58 0.79 -11.19 -19.02
N ALA A 59 -0.29 -10.54 -19.41
CA ALA A 59 -0.91 -9.47 -18.63
C ALA A 59 -2.36 -9.87 -18.31
N TYR A 60 -2.64 -10.04 -17.03
CA TYR A 60 -3.92 -10.62 -16.58
C TYR A 60 -4.54 -9.77 -15.47
N GLN A 61 -5.85 -9.79 -15.39
CA GLN A 61 -6.55 -9.22 -14.25
C GLN A 61 -6.72 -10.27 -13.16
N ILE A 62 -6.60 -9.84 -11.91
CA ILE A 62 -6.99 -10.66 -10.75
C ILE A 62 -7.80 -9.82 -9.74
N GLY A 63 -8.72 -10.46 -9.06
CA GLY A 63 -9.29 -9.96 -7.82
C GLY A 63 -8.43 -10.43 -6.64
N ALA A 64 -9.08 -10.84 -5.54
CA ALA A 64 -8.36 -11.32 -4.36
C ALA A 64 -7.98 -12.79 -4.52
N LEU A 65 -6.68 -13.10 -4.33
CA LEU A 65 -6.16 -14.45 -4.22
C LEU A 65 -5.81 -14.73 -2.76
N PHE A 66 -6.09 -15.93 -2.28
CA PHE A 66 -5.81 -16.36 -0.92
C PHE A 66 -4.82 -17.51 -0.94
N LEU A 67 -3.58 -17.24 -0.56
CA LEU A 67 -2.54 -18.27 -0.45
C LEU A 67 -2.75 -19.08 0.81
N LYS A 68 -2.62 -20.37 0.69
CA LYS A 68 -2.76 -21.33 1.79
C LYS A 68 -1.39 -21.77 2.29
N SER A 69 -1.37 -22.46 3.41
CA SER A 69 -0.13 -22.98 3.97
C SER A 69 0.60 -23.88 2.99
N ASN A 70 1.93 -23.81 3.03
CA ASN A 70 2.83 -24.62 2.22
C ASN A 70 2.77 -24.35 0.72
N VAL A 71 2.34 -23.15 0.31
CA VAL A 71 2.27 -22.78 -1.12
C VAL A 71 3.39 -21.79 -1.45
N HIS A 72 4.03 -22.02 -2.57
CA HIS A 72 4.94 -21.07 -3.18
C HIS A 72 4.29 -20.51 -4.45
N LEU A 73 3.95 -19.22 -4.46
CA LEU A 73 3.46 -18.52 -5.65
C LEU A 73 4.64 -17.79 -6.31
N ILE A 74 4.92 -18.15 -7.56
CA ILE A 74 5.95 -17.46 -8.36
C ILE A 74 5.24 -16.61 -9.41
N VAL A 75 5.41 -15.28 -9.30
CA VAL A 75 4.95 -14.35 -10.34
C VAL A 75 6.09 -14.22 -11.34
N SER A 76 5.94 -14.84 -12.51
CA SER A 76 7.00 -14.94 -13.52
C SER A 76 7.43 -13.56 -14.02
N GLU A 77 8.69 -13.43 -14.42
CA GLU A 77 9.26 -12.16 -14.89
C GLU A 77 8.44 -11.53 -16.03
N ASP A 78 7.87 -12.36 -16.89
CA ASP A 78 7.05 -11.91 -18.03
C ASP A 78 5.56 -11.76 -17.66
N THR A 79 5.20 -11.76 -16.37
CA THR A 79 3.80 -11.64 -15.91
C THR A 79 3.54 -10.31 -15.24
N ILE A 80 2.43 -9.68 -15.63
CA ILE A 80 1.84 -8.57 -14.87
C ILE A 80 0.45 -8.98 -14.40
N LEU A 81 0.25 -8.96 -13.09
CA LEU A 81 -1.07 -9.17 -12.49
C LEU A 81 -1.66 -7.81 -12.14
N TYR A 82 -2.69 -7.42 -12.86
CA TYR A 82 -3.41 -6.16 -12.63
C TYR A 82 -4.56 -6.39 -11.66
N GLY A 83 -4.67 -5.56 -10.65
CA GLY A 83 -5.80 -5.60 -9.73
C GLY A 83 -7.11 -5.26 -10.43
N SER A 84 -8.18 -5.97 -10.07
CA SER A 84 -9.52 -5.61 -10.52
C SER A 84 -9.86 -4.20 -10.03
N GLN A 85 -10.63 -3.47 -10.81
CA GLN A 85 -11.14 -2.15 -10.43
C GLN A 85 -12.59 -2.21 -9.91
N GLU A 86 -13.04 -3.41 -9.58
CA GLU A 86 -14.36 -3.62 -8.97
C GLU A 86 -14.18 -4.03 -7.50
N LEU A 87 -14.72 -3.24 -6.58
CA LEU A 87 -14.57 -3.52 -5.15
C LEU A 87 -15.15 -4.88 -4.75
N ALA A 88 -16.17 -5.35 -5.49
CA ALA A 88 -16.80 -6.64 -5.24
C ALA A 88 -15.85 -7.84 -5.42
N ASP A 89 -14.73 -7.65 -6.14
CA ASP A 89 -13.74 -8.71 -6.33
C ASP A 89 -12.77 -8.83 -5.14
N TYR A 90 -12.97 -8.01 -4.09
CA TYR A 90 -12.16 -8.00 -2.88
C TYR A 90 -13.08 -8.19 -1.68
N PRO A 91 -13.39 -9.43 -1.30
CA PRO A 91 -14.26 -9.67 -0.14
C PRO A 91 -13.70 -9.04 1.12
N GLU A 92 -14.56 -8.61 2.02
CA GLU A 92 -14.12 -8.05 3.30
C GLU A 92 -13.56 -9.12 4.22
N VAL A 93 -12.38 -8.87 4.74
CA VAL A 93 -11.69 -9.75 5.68
C VAL A 93 -11.38 -8.99 6.97
N ASP A 94 -11.08 -9.74 8.03
CA ASP A 94 -10.57 -9.13 9.26
C ASP A 94 -9.24 -8.47 8.97
N ASN A 95 -9.07 -7.26 9.52
CA ASN A 95 -7.88 -6.49 9.24
C ASN A 95 -7.69 -5.45 10.35
N ARG A 96 -6.58 -4.74 10.25
CA ARG A 96 -6.31 -3.61 11.14
C ARG A 96 -5.93 -2.40 10.29
N VAL A 97 -6.66 -1.31 10.44
CA VAL A 97 -6.40 -0.07 9.71
C VAL A 97 -6.07 1.03 10.71
N ALA A 98 -4.89 1.64 10.56
CA ALA A 98 -4.40 2.69 11.44
C ALA A 98 -4.62 2.35 12.93
N GLY A 99 -4.34 1.09 13.29
CA GLY A 99 -4.36 0.60 14.66
C GLY A 99 -5.72 0.12 15.18
N ILE A 100 -6.78 0.16 14.36
CA ILE A 100 -8.13 -0.26 14.76
C ILE A 100 -8.52 -1.54 14.01
N ASN A 101 -8.93 -2.57 14.73
CA ASN A 101 -9.42 -3.81 14.12
C ASN A 101 -10.78 -3.55 13.45
N MET A 102 -10.91 -3.98 12.19
CA MET A 102 -12.13 -3.75 11.43
C MET A 102 -12.16 -4.65 10.18
N LYS A 103 -13.30 -4.73 9.52
CA LYS A 103 -13.40 -5.38 8.21
C LYS A 103 -12.90 -4.43 7.13
N TRP A 104 -12.11 -4.97 6.20
CA TRP A 104 -11.53 -4.19 5.11
C TRP A 104 -11.43 -5.06 3.85
N PRO A 105 -11.48 -4.47 2.65
CA PRO A 105 -11.30 -5.26 1.44
C PRO A 105 -10.01 -6.07 1.47
N ALA A 106 -10.07 -7.29 1.04
CA ALA A 106 -8.89 -8.14 0.86
C ALA A 106 -7.90 -7.47 -0.09
N ALA A 107 -6.66 -7.90 -0.04
CA ALA A 107 -5.62 -7.48 -0.96
C ALA A 107 -5.69 -8.28 -2.27
N MET A 108 -4.88 -7.90 -3.27
CA MET A 108 -4.72 -8.72 -4.46
C MET A 108 -4.17 -10.11 -4.09
N ILE A 109 -3.18 -10.13 -3.17
CA ILE A 109 -2.63 -11.39 -2.64
C ILE A 109 -2.74 -11.37 -1.12
N ASN A 110 -3.36 -12.39 -0.57
CA ASN A 110 -3.61 -12.53 0.86
C ASN A 110 -2.96 -13.79 1.40
N VAL A 111 -2.22 -13.68 2.50
CA VAL A 111 -1.74 -14.81 3.31
C VAL A 111 -2.46 -14.67 4.65
N PHE A 112 -3.42 -15.55 4.89
CA PHE A 112 -4.39 -15.37 5.97
C PHE A 112 -4.48 -16.64 6.79
N HIS A 113 -4.06 -16.58 8.08
CA HIS A 113 -4.02 -17.74 8.98
C HIS A 113 -3.24 -18.91 8.36
N ALA A 114 -2.06 -18.62 7.76
CA ALA A 114 -1.30 -19.61 7.00
C ALA A 114 0.16 -19.65 7.45
N GLU A 115 0.84 -20.74 7.13
CA GLU A 115 2.25 -20.91 7.47
C GLU A 115 3.04 -21.48 6.30
N ASN A 116 4.34 -21.19 6.29
CA ASN A 116 5.25 -21.71 5.28
C ASN A 116 4.79 -21.31 3.87
N VAL A 117 4.64 -19.99 3.65
CA VAL A 117 4.16 -19.44 2.37
C VAL A 117 5.25 -18.61 1.74
N MET A 118 5.41 -18.74 0.43
CA MET A 118 6.36 -17.90 -0.30
C MET A 118 5.68 -17.23 -1.50
N ILE A 119 5.92 -15.93 -1.65
CA ILE A 119 5.57 -15.14 -2.82
C ILE A 119 6.88 -14.69 -3.42
N SER A 120 7.16 -15.04 -4.68
CA SER A 120 8.45 -14.66 -5.26
C SER A 120 8.34 -14.45 -6.77
N GLY A 121 9.47 -14.13 -7.38
CA GLY A 121 9.60 -13.95 -8.82
C GLY A 121 9.82 -12.50 -9.18
N LYS A 122 10.16 -12.26 -10.43
CA LYS A 122 10.47 -10.90 -10.91
C LYS A 122 9.29 -10.25 -11.63
N GLY A 123 8.10 -10.85 -11.54
CA GLY A 123 6.91 -10.30 -12.15
C GLY A 123 6.35 -9.12 -11.36
N LYS A 124 5.24 -8.61 -11.82
CA LYS A 124 4.68 -7.36 -11.30
C LYS A 124 3.25 -7.54 -10.79
N LEU A 125 2.98 -6.98 -9.63
CA LEU A 125 1.63 -6.73 -9.14
C LEU A 125 1.34 -5.25 -9.35
N ASP A 126 0.30 -4.92 -10.09
CA ASP A 126 -0.09 -3.53 -10.35
C ASP A 126 -1.53 -3.34 -9.84
N GLY A 127 -1.67 -2.62 -8.74
CA GLY A 127 -2.96 -2.41 -8.10
C GLY A 127 -3.90 -1.48 -8.85
N ARG A 128 -3.42 -0.82 -9.92
CA ARG A 128 -4.20 0.14 -10.71
C ARG A 128 -4.89 1.17 -9.80
N GLY A 129 -4.10 1.73 -8.88
CA GLY A 129 -4.59 2.50 -7.72
C GLY A 129 -5.39 3.74 -8.04
N GLU A 130 -5.20 4.32 -9.24
CA GLU A 130 -5.74 5.63 -9.56
C GLU A 130 -7.26 5.77 -9.31
N ILE A 131 -8.05 4.77 -9.66
CA ILE A 131 -9.50 4.80 -9.45
C ILE A 131 -9.83 4.89 -7.95
N TRP A 132 -9.07 4.16 -7.13
CA TRP A 132 -9.23 4.15 -5.68
C TRP A 132 -8.83 5.48 -5.07
N TRP A 133 -7.76 6.11 -5.61
CA TRP A 133 -7.30 7.41 -5.13
C TRP A 133 -8.34 8.48 -5.43
N GLN A 134 -8.94 8.43 -6.63
CA GLN A 134 -10.00 9.38 -7.01
C GLN A 134 -11.22 9.29 -6.08
N THR A 135 -11.54 8.12 -5.57
CA THR A 135 -12.63 7.98 -4.58
C THR A 135 -12.29 8.73 -3.29
N PHE A 136 -11.02 8.72 -2.89
CA PHE A 136 -10.59 9.37 -1.66
C PHE A 136 -10.47 10.88 -1.81
N TRP A 137 -9.73 11.37 -2.81
CA TRP A 137 -9.47 12.83 -2.91
C TRP A 137 -10.00 13.49 -4.18
N GLY A 138 -10.79 12.79 -5.00
CA GLY A 138 -11.35 13.33 -6.23
C GLY A 138 -10.38 13.29 -7.40
N THR A 139 -10.87 13.61 -8.56
CA THR A 139 -10.03 13.70 -9.77
C THR A 139 -9.14 14.95 -9.78
N ASP A 140 -9.45 15.92 -8.94
CA ASP A 140 -8.73 17.18 -8.77
C ASP A 140 -7.80 17.18 -7.55
N GLU A 141 -7.68 16.05 -6.88
CA GLU A 141 -6.91 15.85 -5.63
C GLU A 141 -7.35 16.79 -4.48
N ALA A 142 -8.52 17.37 -4.59
CA ALA A 142 -9.03 18.35 -3.62
C ALA A 142 -10.49 18.13 -3.23
N SER A 143 -11.17 17.22 -3.91
CA SER A 143 -12.57 16.88 -3.64
C SER A 143 -12.66 15.44 -3.07
N GLY A 144 -13.67 14.69 -3.40
CA GLY A 144 -13.81 13.31 -2.95
C GLY A 144 -14.17 13.18 -1.49
N MET A 145 -14.12 11.94 -0.99
CA MET A 145 -14.55 11.64 0.39
C MET A 145 -13.76 12.44 1.43
N MET A 146 -12.45 12.62 1.23
CA MET A 146 -11.60 13.37 2.15
C MET A 146 -12.12 14.79 2.36
N ALA A 147 -12.50 15.47 1.28
CA ALA A 147 -13.00 16.85 1.38
C ALA A 147 -14.33 16.92 2.14
N ASP A 148 -15.22 15.96 1.90
CA ASP A 148 -16.51 15.92 2.61
C ASP A 148 -16.32 15.66 4.11
N TYR A 149 -15.38 14.79 4.46
CA TYR A 149 -15.04 14.56 5.86
C TYR A 149 -14.36 15.77 6.48
N ALA A 150 -13.50 16.47 5.73
CA ALA A 150 -12.84 17.68 6.23
C ALA A 150 -13.84 18.79 6.57
N LYS A 151 -14.90 18.97 5.75
CA LYS A 151 -15.98 19.92 6.04
C LYS A 151 -16.67 19.64 7.38
N LYS A 152 -16.68 18.39 7.80
CA LYS A 152 -17.28 17.94 9.07
C LYS A 152 -16.28 17.93 10.24
N GLY A 153 -15.02 18.37 10.02
CA GLY A 153 -13.95 18.27 11.01
C GLY A 153 -13.44 16.87 11.25
N LEU A 154 -13.75 15.93 10.35
CA LEU A 154 -13.47 14.50 10.51
C LEU A 154 -12.51 13.96 9.43
N ARG A 155 -11.63 14.81 8.91
CA ARG A 155 -10.75 14.43 7.78
C ARG A 155 -10.10 13.05 7.96
N TRP A 156 -9.59 12.77 9.15
CA TRP A 156 -8.87 11.53 9.41
C TRP A 156 -9.77 10.29 9.41
N ALA A 157 -11.08 10.45 9.56
CA ALA A 157 -12.02 9.35 9.53
C ALA A 157 -12.24 8.83 8.10
N ALA A 158 -11.94 9.63 7.09
CA ALA A 158 -12.06 9.21 5.69
C ALA A 158 -11.26 7.94 5.39
N ASP A 159 -10.08 7.77 6.03
CA ASP A 159 -9.25 6.58 5.82
C ASP A 159 -9.92 5.29 6.32
N TYR A 160 -10.87 5.38 7.26
CA TYR A 160 -11.57 4.20 7.78
C TYR A 160 -12.81 3.84 6.96
N ASP A 161 -13.32 4.79 6.17
CA ASP A 161 -14.56 4.58 5.42
C ASP A 161 -14.33 4.44 3.92
N CYS A 162 -13.23 5.02 3.39
CA CYS A 162 -12.91 4.91 1.97
C CYS A 162 -12.24 3.56 1.68
N LYS A 163 -13.06 2.57 1.41
CA LYS A 163 -12.61 1.19 1.18
C LYS A 163 -11.76 1.10 -0.09
N ARG A 164 -10.53 0.64 0.04
CA ARG A 164 -9.56 0.54 -1.05
C ARG A 164 -8.71 -0.72 -0.84
N PRO A 165 -8.47 -1.54 -1.88
CA PRO A 165 -7.65 -2.75 -1.71
C PRO A 165 -6.16 -2.42 -1.61
N ARG A 166 -5.41 -3.33 -1.02
CA ARG A 166 -3.95 -3.37 -0.97
C ARG A 166 -3.43 -4.31 -2.04
N ASN A 167 -2.11 -4.29 -2.27
CA ASN A 167 -1.53 -5.31 -3.15
C ASN A 167 -1.23 -6.61 -2.37
N ILE A 168 -0.65 -6.52 -1.17
CA ILE A 168 -0.30 -7.72 -0.39
C ILE A 168 -0.76 -7.55 1.07
N LEU A 169 -1.40 -8.58 1.62
CA LEU A 169 -1.77 -8.66 3.04
C LEU A 169 -1.30 -9.98 3.64
N VAL A 170 -0.54 -9.89 4.74
CA VAL A 170 -0.17 -11.04 5.56
C VAL A 170 -0.81 -10.83 6.94
N TYR A 171 -1.72 -11.72 7.32
CA TYR A 171 -2.52 -11.56 8.53
C TYR A 171 -2.54 -12.84 9.34
N GLU A 172 -2.17 -12.76 10.62
CA GLU A 172 -2.12 -13.89 11.56
C GLU A 172 -1.46 -15.13 10.93
N SER A 173 -0.25 -14.92 10.37
CA SER A 173 0.47 -15.94 9.61
C SER A 173 1.92 -16.04 10.09
N GLN A 174 2.59 -17.13 9.71
CA GLN A 174 3.98 -17.32 10.12
C GLN A 174 4.82 -17.94 9.00
N GLN A 175 6.13 -17.74 9.08
CA GLN A 175 7.08 -18.29 8.11
C GLN A 175 6.69 -17.90 6.68
N VAL A 176 6.52 -16.57 6.46
CA VAL A 176 6.14 -16.04 5.14
C VAL A 176 7.34 -15.32 4.53
N THR A 177 7.64 -15.64 3.28
CA THR A 177 8.69 -14.96 2.51
C THR A 177 8.09 -14.25 1.30
N ILE A 178 8.44 -12.96 1.14
CA ILE A 178 8.11 -12.18 -0.05
C ILE A 178 9.44 -11.80 -0.71
N LYS A 179 9.66 -12.23 -1.95
CA LYS A 179 11.00 -12.11 -2.53
C LYS A 179 11.00 -11.67 -3.99
N ASP A 180 11.81 -10.66 -4.29
CA ASP A 180 12.17 -10.18 -5.64
C ASP A 180 10.99 -9.67 -6.48
N ILE A 181 9.81 -9.52 -5.93
CA ILE A 181 8.60 -9.12 -6.65
C ILE A 181 8.51 -7.59 -6.78
N SER A 182 7.92 -7.12 -7.87
CA SER A 182 7.58 -5.71 -8.06
C SER A 182 6.11 -5.48 -7.71
N SER A 183 5.82 -4.51 -6.83
CA SER A 183 4.47 -4.22 -6.36
C SER A 183 4.20 -2.72 -6.49
N VAL A 184 3.30 -2.34 -7.41
CA VAL A 184 3.13 -0.93 -7.77
C VAL A 184 1.66 -0.51 -7.67
N GLN A 185 1.45 0.79 -7.54
CA GLN A 185 0.16 1.48 -7.63
C GLN A 185 -0.95 0.82 -6.82
N SER A 186 -0.70 0.53 -5.55
CA SER A 186 -1.76 0.02 -4.67
C SER A 186 -2.85 1.07 -4.44
N GLY A 187 -4.06 0.63 -4.18
CA GLY A 187 -5.16 1.55 -3.86
C GLY A 187 -5.02 2.19 -2.48
N PHE A 188 -4.33 1.51 -1.56
CA PHE A 188 -4.10 1.88 -0.17
C PHE A 188 -2.68 1.44 0.20
N TRP A 189 -2.34 1.23 1.47
CA TRP A 189 -1.04 0.69 1.90
C TRP A 189 -0.64 -0.48 0.99
N ASN A 190 0.59 -0.49 0.47
CA ASN A 190 0.96 -1.50 -0.54
C ASN A 190 1.04 -2.90 0.05
N THR A 191 1.89 -3.07 1.07
CA THR A 191 2.13 -4.36 1.71
C THR A 191 1.88 -4.21 3.21
N GLN A 192 0.92 -4.94 3.74
CA GLN A 192 0.62 -4.90 5.16
C GLN A 192 0.88 -6.26 5.81
N ILE A 193 1.55 -6.25 6.96
CA ILE A 193 1.79 -7.44 7.77
C ILE A 193 1.24 -7.16 9.15
N THR A 194 0.28 -7.98 9.59
CA THR A 194 -0.39 -7.76 10.87
C THR A 194 -0.47 -9.06 11.65
N TYR A 195 -0.16 -9.00 12.95
CA TYR A 195 -0.28 -10.13 13.87
C TYR A 195 0.51 -11.38 13.46
N SER A 196 1.62 -11.20 12.74
CA SER A 196 2.36 -12.29 12.10
C SER A 196 3.78 -12.38 12.65
N HIS A 197 4.45 -13.51 12.40
CA HIS A 197 5.81 -13.67 12.87
C HIS A 197 6.67 -14.54 11.95
N HIS A 198 8.01 -14.37 12.06
CA HIS A 198 8.99 -15.02 11.19
C HIS A 198 8.75 -14.66 9.72
N ILE A 199 8.79 -13.36 9.42
CA ILE A 199 8.50 -12.84 8.08
C ILE A 199 9.79 -12.32 7.45
N LEU A 200 10.02 -12.70 6.20
CA LEU A 200 11.15 -12.17 5.42
C LEU A 200 10.63 -11.47 4.17
N ILE A 201 10.99 -10.20 4.02
CA ILE A 201 10.77 -9.44 2.77
C ILE A 201 12.16 -9.13 2.21
N ASP A 202 12.48 -9.69 1.05
CA ASP A 202 13.82 -9.62 0.48
C ASP A 202 13.75 -9.23 -1.00
N GLY A 203 14.29 -8.07 -1.34
CA GLY A 203 14.39 -7.65 -2.73
C GLY A 203 13.08 -7.12 -3.34
N ILE A 204 12.08 -6.80 -2.52
CA ILE A 204 10.83 -6.22 -3.05
C ILE A 204 11.11 -4.84 -3.64
N THR A 205 10.46 -4.56 -4.79
CA THR A 205 10.42 -3.21 -5.35
C THR A 205 9.01 -2.67 -5.23
N ILE A 206 8.85 -1.55 -4.50
CA ILE A 206 7.57 -0.86 -4.38
C ILE A 206 7.69 0.52 -5.00
N ASP A 207 6.85 0.80 -6.00
CA ASP A 207 6.71 2.13 -6.57
C ASP A 207 5.21 2.45 -6.64
N ASN A 208 4.72 3.11 -5.60
CA ASN A 208 3.30 3.36 -5.43
C ASN A 208 2.81 4.66 -6.07
N GLY A 209 3.70 5.41 -6.70
CA GLY A 209 3.29 6.71 -7.24
C GLY A 209 2.87 7.66 -6.12
N LYS A 210 1.87 8.48 -6.38
CA LYS A 210 1.47 9.57 -5.48
C LYS A 210 0.06 9.44 -4.91
N GLY A 211 -0.45 8.24 -4.75
CA GLY A 211 -1.79 8.01 -4.22
C GLY A 211 -1.91 8.30 -2.72
N PRO A 212 -3.11 8.63 -2.23
CA PRO A 212 -3.32 8.95 -0.83
C PRO A 212 -3.19 7.72 0.07
N SER A 213 -2.46 7.85 1.17
CA SER A 213 -2.23 6.76 2.13
C SER A 213 -1.69 5.50 1.43
N THR A 214 -0.75 5.71 0.50
CA THR A 214 -0.09 4.61 -0.20
C THR A 214 1.28 4.37 0.43
N ASP A 215 1.26 3.94 1.70
CA ASP A 215 2.45 3.51 2.41
C ASP A 215 3.11 2.34 1.66
N GLY A 216 4.41 2.14 1.85
CA GLY A 216 5.12 1.02 1.25
C GLY A 216 4.88 -0.28 2.01
N ILE A 217 5.47 -0.40 3.20
CA ILE A 217 5.32 -1.61 4.02
C ILE A 217 4.88 -1.22 5.43
N ASP A 218 3.73 -1.74 5.87
CA ASP A 218 3.21 -1.54 7.23
C ASP A 218 3.35 -2.82 8.04
N ILE A 219 3.99 -2.73 9.19
CA ILE A 219 4.18 -3.86 10.11
C ILE A 219 3.44 -3.53 11.40
N ASP A 220 2.39 -4.27 11.75
CA ASP A 220 1.58 -3.97 12.94
C ASP A 220 1.47 -5.20 13.86
N SER A 221 1.99 -5.05 15.08
CA SER A 221 1.91 -6.08 16.13
C SER A 221 2.49 -7.43 15.68
N CYS A 222 3.69 -7.37 15.10
CA CYS A 222 4.40 -8.53 14.53
C CYS A 222 5.68 -8.82 15.29
N GLU A 223 6.21 -10.03 15.11
CA GLU A 223 7.47 -10.42 15.72
C GLU A 223 8.39 -11.08 14.69
N GLU A 224 9.70 -10.76 14.78
CA GLU A 224 10.72 -11.38 13.93
C GLU A 224 10.44 -11.14 12.45
N VAL A 225 10.43 -9.84 12.06
CA VAL A 225 10.27 -9.43 10.67
C VAL A 225 11.59 -8.84 10.17
N THR A 226 12.06 -9.33 9.04
CA THR A 226 13.21 -8.76 8.34
C THR A 226 12.80 -8.20 7.00
N ILE A 227 13.14 -6.93 6.75
CA ILE A 227 13.03 -6.29 5.44
C ILE A 227 14.45 -5.99 4.98
N GLN A 228 14.82 -6.51 3.81
CA GLN A 228 16.16 -6.29 3.29
C GLN A 228 16.18 -6.16 1.77
N ASN A 229 17.20 -5.47 1.25
CA ASN A 229 17.46 -5.32 -0.18
C ASN A 229 16.26 -4.70 -0.93
N ALA A 230 15.42 -3.92 -0.24
CA ALA A 230 14.18 -3.39 -0.82
C ALA A 230 14.40 -1.99 -1.41
N TYR A 231 13.71 -1.72 -2.51
CA TYR A 231 13.53 -0.36 -3.02
C TYR A 231 12.08 0.04 -2.78
N ILE A 232 11.85 1.18 -2.12
CA ILE A 232 10.49 1.63 -1.79
C ILE A 232 10.34 3.13 -2.08
N SER A 233 9.40 3.45 -2.98
CA SER A 233 8.98 4.82 -3.30
C SER A 233 7.45 4.88 -3.23
N CYS A 234 6.89 5.82 -2.47
CA CYS A 234 5.46 5.84 -2.17
C CYS A 234 5.03 7.26 -1.76
N ASN A 235 3.74 7.45 -1.41
CA ASN A 235 3.28 8.80 -1.06
C ASN A 235 3.05 9.02 0.44
N ASP A 236 3.30 8.01 1.28
CA ASP A 236 3.23 8.16 2.74
C ASP A 236 4.48 7.48 3.35
N ASP A 237 4.37 6.79 4.47
CA ASP A 237 5.51 6.15 5.11
C ASP A 237 6.11 5.05 4.20
N ASN A 238 7.42 5.11 3.89
CA ASN A 238 8.04 4.03 3.11
C ASN A 238 7.98 2.71 3.88
N ILE A 239 8.30 2.76 5.18
CA ILE A 239 8.12 1.62 6.08
C ILE A 239 7.55 2.14 7.39
N SER A 240 6.47 1.56 7.87
CA SER A 240 5.92 1.95 9.17
C SER A 240 5.80 0.77 10.12
N ILE A 241 6.15 1.00 11.39
CA ILE A 241 6.13 0.00 12.45
C ILE A 241 5.09 0.44 13.48
N LYS A 242 4.08 -0.37 13.68
CA LYS A 242 2.89 -0.06 14.45
C LYS A 242 2.58 -1.16 15.47
N ALA A 243 1.82 -0.82 16.51
CA ALA A 243 1.38 -1.79 17.52
C ALA A 243 -0.03 -1.43 18.02
N GLY A 244 -0.91 -1.13 17.07
CA GLY A 244 -2.30 -0.82 17.38
C GLY A 244 -2.52 0.45 18.18
N ARG A 245 -3.79 0.82 18.34
CA ARG A 245 -4.16 1.97 19.17
C ARG A 245 -5.46 1.74 19.92
N GLY A 246 -5.59 2.44 21.03
CA GLY A 246 -6.81 2.46 21.83
C GLY A 246 -6.90 1.31 22.83
N ALA A 247 -8.04 1.24 23.50
CA ALA A 247 -8.25 0.32 24.63
C ALA A 247 -8.06 -1.14 24.24
N GLU A 248 -8.54 -1.53 23.06
CA GLU A 248 -8.40 -2.90 22.58
C GLU A 248 -6.92 -3.30 22.42
N ALA A 249 -6.13 -2.46 21.79
CA ALA A 249 -4.71 -2.76 21.58
C ALA A 249 -3.94 -2.77 22.92
N LEU A 250 -4.32 -1.86 23.85
CA LEU A 250 -3.74 -1.86 25.17
C LEU A 250 -4.07 -3.15 25.92
N ALA A 251 -5.29 -3.65 25.80
CA ALA A 251 -5.69 -4.89 26.45
C ALA A 251 -5.02 -6.14 25.84
N GLN A 252 -4.89 -6.15 24.52
CA GLN A 252 -4.23 -7.27 23.80
C GLN A 252 -2.74 -7.37 24.12
N GLN A 253 -2.07 -6.23 24.35
CA GLN A 253 -0.62 -6.15 24.62
C GLN A 253 0.24 -6.89 23.57
N ARG A 254 -0.20 -6.89 22.32
CA ARG A 254 0.58 -7.50 21.22
C ARG A 254 1.58 -6.48 20.70
N SER A 255 2.81 -6.60 21.17
CA SER A 255 3.86 -5.68 20.75
C SER A 255 4.36 -5.98 19.33
N CYS A 256 4.93 -4.94 18.71
CA CYS A 256 5.70 -5.13 17.48
C CYS A 256 7.18 -5.17 17.88
N ARG A 257 7.87 -6.31 17.66
CA ARG A 257 9.22 -6.49 18.20
C ARG A 257 10.12 -7.32 17.32
N LYS A 258 11.43 -7.17 17.52
CA LYS A 258 12.48 -7.87 16.76
C LYS A 258 12.34 -7.60 15.26
N ILE A 259 12.23 -6.32 14.90
CA ILE A 259 12.10 -5.90 13.51
C ILE A 259 13.47 -5.45 13.01
N THR A 260 13.92 -5.99 11.89
CA THR A 260 15.18 -5.62 11.25
C THR A 260 14.91 -5.05 9.86
N ILE A 261 15.40 -3.84 9.61
CA ILE A 261 15.35 -3.19 8.28
C ILE A 261 16.80 -2.95 7.88
N LYS A 262 17.23 -3.53 6.76
CA LYS A 262 18.63 -3.38 6.37
C LYS A 262 18.85 -3.41 4.87
N ASP A 263 19.91 -2.75 4.43
CA ASP A 263 20.35 -2.78 3.03
C ASP A 263 19.22 -2.34 2.08
N CYS A 264 18.45 -1.29 2.48
CA CYS A 264 17.29 -0.80 1.72
C CYS A 264 17.56 0.58 1.13
N GLN A 265 16.88 0.88 0.03
CA GLN A 265 16.88 2.20 -0.59
C GLN A 265 15.45 2.74 -0.58
N LEU A 266 15.26 3.89 0.07
CA LEU A 266 13.95 4.54 0.18
C LEU A 266 13.96 5.79 -0.68
N GLY A 267 13.09 5.81 -1.68
CA GLY A 267 12.87 6.95 -2.57
C GLY A 267 11.78 7.86 -2.01
N TYR A 268 11.07 8.54 -2.89
CA TYR A 268 9.99 9.45 -2.48
C TYR A 268 9.09 8.79 -1.42
N GLY A 269 8.66 9.58 -0.43
CA GLY A 269 7.85 9.08 0.69
C GLY A 269 8.17 9.81 1.97
N SER A 270 7.72 9.26 3.09
CA SER A 270 7.90 9.86 4.41
C SER A 270 8.97 9.15 5.27
N GLY A 271 9.78 8.27 4.68
CA GLY A 271 10.86 7.56 5.36
C GLY A 271 10.36 6.41 6.25
N ILE A 272 11.14 6.10 7.29
CA ILE A 272 10.78 5.04 8.25
C ILE A 272 10.08 5.68 9.45
N ALA A 273 8.87 5.20 9.77
CA ALA A 273 8.09 5.69 10.90
C ALA A 273 7.91 4.59 11.96
N ILE A 274 8.19 4.92 13.21
CA ILE A 274 7.80 4.11 14.36
C ILE A 274 6.61 4.81 15.03
N GLY A 275 5.44 4.16 14.96
CA GLY A 275 4.16 4.73 15.36
C GLY A 275 3.40 5.32 14.15
N SER A 276 2.33 6.09 14.38
CA SER A 276 1.83 6.65 15.65
C SER A 276 1.02 5.65 16.52
N GLU A 277 0.76 4.45 16.02
CA GLU A 277 0.01 3.44 16.72
C GLU A 277 0.98 2.66 17.61
N THR A 278 0.99 2.96 18.93
CA THR A 278 2.00 2.44 19.86
C THR A 278 1.41 1.67 21.04
N SER A 279 0.09 1.46 21.07
CA SER A 279 -0.58 0.99 22.27
C SER A 279 -0.11 -0.40 22.75
N GLY A 280 0.20 -1.31 21.84
CA GLY A 280 0.73 -2.64 22.20
C GLY A 280 2.21 -2.66 22.56
N GLY A 281 2.91 -1.53 22.32
CA GLY A 281 4.36 -1.44 22.55
C GLY A 281 5.19 -1.82 21.33
N ILE A 282 6.31 -1.11 21.15
CA ILE A 282 7.26 -1.36 20.04
C ILE A 282 8.66 -1.49 20.63
N GLU A 283 9.36 -2.59 20.30
CA GLU A 283 10.70 -2.77 20.85
C GLU A 283 11.62 -3.64 19.98
N GLU A 284 12.91 -3.51 20.23
CA GLU A 284 13.94 -4.30 19.56
C GLU A 284 13.90 -4.09 18.05
N ILE A 285 14.01 -2.81 17.66
CA ILE A 285 14.00 -2.41 16.25
C ILE A 285 15.44 -2.11 15.83
N LYS A 286 15.90 -2.72 14.74
CA LYS A 286 17.22 -2.46 14.15
C LYS A 286 17.07 -1.93 12.74
N ILE A 287 17.68 -0.78 12.47
CA ILE A 287 17.70 -0.15 11.15
C ILE A 287 19.17 0.03 10.76
N GLN A 288 19.60 -0.58 9.65
CA GLN A 288 21.02 -0.58 9.29
C GLN A 288 21.20 -0.42 7.78
N LYS A 289 22.18 0.37 7.37
CA LYS A 289 22.58 0.51 5.96
C LYS A 289 21.37 0.85 5.08
N VAL A 290 20.66 1.92 5.44
CA VAL A 290 19.50 2.37 4.68
C VAL A 290 19.84 3.70 4.03
N VAL A 291 19.57 3.79 2.72
CA VAL A 291 19.70 5.02 1.94
C VAL A 291 18.33 5.66 1.82
N PHE A 292 18.21 6.91 2.24
CA PHE A 292 17.03 7.73 2.06
C PHE A 292 17.37 8.79 1.01
N GLU A 293 16.56 8.87 -0.04
CA GLU A 293 16.80 9.82 -1.11
C GLU A 293 15.48 10.45 -1.55
N GLN A 294 15.38 11.78 -1.40
CA GLN A 294 14.16 12.54 -1.70
C GLN A 294 12.96 12.16 -0.81
N THR A 295 13.21 11.63 0.38
CA THR A 295 12.13 11.38 1.35
C THR A 295 11.79 12.66 2.12
N GLY A 296 10.53 12.80 2.52
CA GLY A 296 10.11 13.92 3.38
C GLY A 296 10.77 13.86 4.75
N ALA A 297 11.05 12.66 5.25
CA ALA A 297 11.82 12.46 6.49
C ALA A 297 12.69 11.22 6.36
N GLY A 298 13.74 11.13 7.13
CA GLY A 298 14.54 9.92 7.25
C GLY A 298 13.88 8.95 8.21
N PHE A 299 14.11 9.17 9.49
CA PHE A 299 13.61 8.29 10.54
C PHE A 299 12.73 9.09 11.50
N ARG A 300 11.53 8.60 11.76
CA ARG A 300 10.56 9.27 12.60
C ARG A 300 10.05 8.38 13.72
N ILE A 301 9.93 8.96 14.92
CA ILE A 301 9.17 8.34 16.02
C ILE A 301 7.94 9.21 16.25
N LYS A 302 6.77 8.61 16.10
CA LYS A 302 5.48 9.31 16.22
C LYS A 302 4.66 8.66 17.33
N SER A 303 4.04 9.45 18.20
CA SER A 303 3.05 8.94 19.15
C SER A 303 2.17 10.09 19.63
N ALA A 304 1.19 9.78 20.45
CA ALA A 304 0.27 10.76 21.04
C ALA A 304 -0.06 10.36 22.47
N ASN A 305 -0.45 11.33 23.28
CA ASN A 305 -0.76 11.09 24.70
C ASN A 305 -1.83 10.01 24.90
N ASN A 306 -2.74 9.86 23.95
CA ASN A 306 -3.84 8.89 24.04
C ASN A 306 -3.50 7.54 23.41
N ARG A 307 -2.23 7.29 23.07
CA ARG A 307 -1.82 5.99 22.50
C ARG A 307 -1.42 4.99 23.59
N GLY A 308 -0.70 5.44 24.59
CA GLY A 308 -0.13 4.52 25.58
C GLY A 308 0.98 3.67 24.98
N GLY A 309 1.28 2.55 25.63
CA GLY A 309 2.33 1.64 25.21
C GLY A 309 3.72 2.19 25.46
N PHE A 310 4.69 1.69 24.72
CA PHE A 310 6.09 2.10 24.87
C PHE A 310 6.84 1.93 23.54
N ILE A 311 7.94 2.67 23.42
CA ILE A 311 8.92 2.45 22.34
C ILE A 311 10.27 2.36 23.02
N ARG A 312 11.00 1.25 22.80
CA ARG A 312 12.31 1.06 23.45
C ARG A 312 13.23 0.14 22.63
N LYS A 313 14.53 0.19 22.92
CA LYS A 313 15.54 -0.63 22.27
C LYS A 313 15.52 -0.45 20.73
N VAL A 314 15.52 0.82 20.29
CA VAL A 314 15.58 1.14 18.86
C VAL A 314 17.01 1.51 18.53
N THR A 315 17.61 0.86 17.54
CA THR A 315 18.95 1.19 17.06
C THR A 315 18.91 1.52 15.58
N ALA A 316 19.64 2.54 15.19
CA ALA A 316 19.75 2.96 13.79
C ALA A 316 21.23 3.25 13.52
N ALA A 317 21.78 2.65 12.46
CA ALA A 317 23.20 2.77 12.15
C ALA A 317 23.41 2.77 10.63
N ASP A 318 24.48 3.42 10.20
CA ASP A 318 24.89 3.43 8.78
C ASP A 318 23.76 3.93 7.86
N LEU A 319 23.15 5.06 8.24
CA LEU A 319 22.09 5.68 7.45
C LEU A 319 22.68 6.76 6.55
N THR A 320 22.37 6.68 5.26
CA THR A 320 22.72 7.72 4.28
C THR A 320 21.47 8.50 3.93
N MET A 321 21.53 9.82 4.06
CA MET A 321 20.36 10.68 3.86
C MET A 321 20.69 11.77 2.85
N LYS A 322 19.95 11.83 1.73
CA LYS A 322 20.16 12.79 0.65
C LYS A 322 18.85 13.49 0.31
N ASP A 323 18.89 14.80 0.24
CA ASP A 323 17.75 15.64 -0.18
C ASP A 323 16.48 15.36 0.62
N LEU A 324 16.61 15.43 1.96
CA LEU A 324 15.49 15.18 2.87
C LEU A 324 14.95 16.48 3.45
N GLY A 325 13.64 16.45 3.77
CA GLY A 325 13.04 17.53 4.55
C GLY A 325 13.55 17.53 5.99
N PHE A 326 13.50 16.37 6.69
CA PHE A 326 13.86 16.24 8.12
C PHE A 326 14.59 14.92 8.37
N PRO A 327 15.85 14.92 8.67
CA PRO A 327 16.57 13.67 9.01
C PRO A 327 16.02 12.90 10.19
N UNK A 328 15.56 13.45 11.25
CA UNK A 328 14.97 12.84 12.42
C UNK A 328 13.85 13.72 12.87
N UNK A 329 12.86 13.15 13.23
CA UNK A 329 11.81 13.80 13.87
C UNK A 329 11.25 12.99 14.94
N UNK A 330 10.86 13.48 15.90
CA UNK A 330 10.09 12.99 16.92
C UNK A 330 8.87 13.82 16.98
N UNK A 331 7.90 13.32 16.62
CA UNK A 331 6.68 13.98 16.51
C UNK A 331 5.80 13.49 17.58
N LYS A 332 5.36 14.39 18.37
CA LYS A 332 4.28 14.17 19.36
C LYS A 332 2.98 14.64 18.73
N LEU A 333 2.12 13.74 18.38
CA LEU A 333 0.81 14.07 17.82
C LEU A 333 -0.10 14.54 18.96
N VAL A 334 -0.57 15.77 18.84
CA VAL A 334 -1.56 16.32 19.78
C VAL A 334 -2.94 15.98 19.20
N PRO A 335 -3.78 15.27 19.97
CA PRO A 335 -5.14 15.03 19.48
C PRO A 335 -5.83 16.39 19.26
N ARG A 336 -6.32 16.60 18.07
CA ARG A 336 -7.25 17.71 17.85
C ARG A 336 -8.60 17.27 18.40
N LEU A 337 -9.11 18.04 19.33
CA LEU A 337 -10.42 17.83 19.94
C LEU A 337 -11.54 17.93 18.90
#